data_2ebd80956a5fe9c971bf05db5a9972eb
#
_entry.id   2ebd80956a5fe9c971bf05db5a9972eb
#
_cell.length_a   1.000
_cell.length_b   1.000
_cell.length_c   1.000
_cell.angle_alpha   90.00
_cell.angle_beta   90.00
_cell.angle_gamma   90.00
#
_symmetry.space_group_name_H-M   'P 1'
#
loop_
_entity.id
_entity.type
_entity.pdbx_description
1 polymer ?
#
loop_
_entity_poly.entity_id
_entity_poly.type
_entity_poly.pdbx_seq_one_letter_code
_entity_poly.pdbx_strand_id
1 'polypeptide(L)'
;MALDKSYQDIPGTIVFDAEMSRKGYHLNQFCMSLRQDENRKRFLGNEQAYVDEWPLTALQRRGVLERDYNLCIEEGGNIYFLSKLFYTDEHSFERTVSKMVGMTPETYREMMLNGGRSIEGNRSKGEP
;
A
#
# COMPACT_ATOMS: atom_id res chain seq x y z
N MET A 1 -11.62 14.80 -20.16
CA MET A 1 -10.46 15.70 -20.10
C MET A 1 -9.37 15.04 -19.26
N ALA A 2 -8.18 14.95 -19.79
CA ALA A 2 -7.07 14.39 -19.04
C ALA A 2 -6.54 15.44 -18.05
N LEU A 3 -6.29 14.98 -16.82
CA LEU A 3 -5.67 15.85 -15.82
C LEU A 3 -4.16 15.93 -16.07
N ASP A 4 -3.60 17.10 -15.80
CA ASP A 4 -2.14 17.24 -15.81
C ASP A 4 -1.58 16.53 -14.57
N LYS A 5 -0.81 15.47 -14.80
CA LYS A 5 -0.25 14.65 -13.74
C LYS A 5 1.26 14.86 -13.63
N SER A 6 1.66 16.11 -13.44
CA SER A 6 3.06 16.48 -13.30
C SER A 6 3.77 15.75 -12.14
N TYR A 7 3.00 15.22 -11.20
CA TYR A 7 3.53 14.49 -10.03
C TYR A 7 3.92 13.03 -10.35
N GLN A 8 3.59 12.51 -11.53
CA GLN A 8 3.83 11.09 -11.84
C GLN A 8 5.31 10.74 -11.95
N ASP A 9 6.16 11.71 -12.23
CA ASP A 9 7.58 11.49 -12.41
C ASP A 9 8.43 11.79 -11.17
N ILE A 10 7.80 11.96 -10.01
CA ILE A 10 8.53 12.19 -8.77
C ILE A 10 9.09 10.84 -8.28
N PRO A 11 10.43 10.70 -8.16
CA PRO A 11 11.02 9.43 -7.76
C PRO A 11 10.52 8.95 -6.39
N GLY A 12 10.20 7.65 -6.32
CA GLY A 12 9.79 7.01 -5.08
C GLY A 12 8.42 7.43 -4.57
N THR A 13 7.62 8.10 -5.39
CA THR A 13 6.31 8.62 -4.99
C THR A 13 5.22 8.07 -5.91
N ILE A 14 4.17 7.52 -5.31
CA ILE A 14 2.95 7.15 -6.01
C ILE A 14 1.81 7.93 -5.35
N VAL A 15 1.21 8.84 -6.11
CA VAL A 15 0.12 9.66 -5.60
C VAL A 15 -1.21 8.92 -5.79
N PHE A 16 -1.97 8.80 -4.71
CA PHE A 16 -3.29 8.19 -4.76
C PHE A 16 -4.30 9.23 -5.21
N ASP A 17 -4.56 9.25 -6.51
CA ASP A 17 -5.51 10.17 -7.14
C ASP A 17 -6.82 9.45 -7.51
N ALA A 18 -7.73 10.14 -8.21
CA ALA A 18 -9.01 9.56 -8.58
C ALA A 18 -8.86 8.34 -9.49
N GLU A 19 -7.87 8.34 -10.37
CA GLU A 19 -7.59 7.21 -11.25
C GLU A 19 -7.12 6.00 -10.45
N MET A 20 -6.20 6.20 -9.51
CA MET A 20 -5.75 5.13 -8.62
C MET A 20 -6.87 4.62 -7.72
N SER A 21 -7.76 5.49 -7.27
CA SER A 21 -8.92 5.11 -6.48
C SER A 21 -9.84 4.17 -7.28
N ARG A 22 -10.06 4.46 -8.56
CA ARG A 22 -10.85 3.57 -9.42
C ARG A 22 -10.13 2.25 -9.69
N LYS A 23 -8.84 2.32 -9.99
CA LYS A 23 -8.02 1.13 -10.27
C LYS A 23 -8.03 0.17 -9.10
N GLY A 24 -7.89 0.68 -7.89
CA GLY A 24 -7.77 -0.12 -6.67
C GLY A 24 -9.07 -0.32 -5.90
N TYR A 25 -10.21 0.04 -6.46
CA TYR A 25 -11.47 0.02 -5.72
C TYR A 25 -11.72 -1.32 -5.04
N HIS A 26 -11.67 -2.41 -5.78
CA HIS A 26 -11.95 -3.73 -5.20
C HIS A 26 -10.87 -4.19 -4.23
N LEU A 27 -9.61 -3.85 -4.51
CA LEU A 27 -8.51 -4.13 -3.57
C LEU A 27 -8.75 -3.42 -2.24
N ASN A 28 -9.12 -2.14 -2.29
CA ASN A 28 -9.36 -1.36 -1.07
C ASN A 28 -10.61 -1.85 -0.33
N GLN A 29 -11.65 -2.27 -1.04
CA GLN A 29 -12.83 -2.86 -0.43
C GLN A 29 -12.51 -4.20 0.23
N PHE A 30 -11.68 -5.02 -0.41
CA PHE A 30 -11.16 -6.25 0.20
C PHE A 30 -10.47 -5.93 1.53
N CYS A 31 -9.56 -4.96 1.53
CA CYS A 31 -8.86 -4.57 2.76
C CYS A 31 -9.84 -4.11 3.84
N MET A 32 -10.84 -3.32 3.48
CA MET A 32 -11.84 -2.84 4.43
C MET A 32 -12.67 -3.97 5.03
N SER A 33 -12.89 -5.07 4.29
CA SER A 33 -13.59 -6.22 4.83
C SER A 33 -12.87 -6.82 6.04
N LEU A 34 -11.55 -6.65 6.10
CA LEU A 34 -10.71 -7.18 7.19
C LEU A 34 -10.85 -6.39 8.49
N ARG A 35 -11.66 -5.34 8.52
CA ARG A 35 -12.04 -4.68 9.78
C ARG A 35 -12.84 -5.61 10.68
N GLN A 36 -13.57 -6.56 10.10
CA GLN A 36 -14.38 -7.50 10.85
C GLN A 36 -13.54 -8.72 11.23
N ASP A 37 -13.55 -9.07 12.51
CA ASP A 37 -12.79 -10.20 13.02
C ASP A 37 -13.15 -11.51 12.30
N GLU A 38 -14.43 -11.71 12.01
CA GLU A 38 -14.90 -12.90 11.29
C GLU A 38 -14.24 -13.00 9.91
N ASN A 39 -14.13 -11.88 9.20
CA ASN A 39 -13.51 -11.86 7.87
C ASN A 39 -12.01 -12.13 7.95
N ARG A 40 -11.34 -11.60 8.97
CA ARG A 40 -9.92 -11.91 9.18
C ARG A 40 -9.70 -13.40 9.40
N LYS A 41 -10.56 -14.02 10.20
CA LYS A 41 -10.48 -15.48 10.45
C LYS A 41 -10.70 -16.28 9.18
N ARG A 42 -11.70 -15.90 8.38
CA ARG A 42 -11.97 -16.56 7.09
C ARG A 42 -10.77 -16.41 6.15
N PHE A 43 -10.22 -15.22 6.05
CA PHE A 43 -9.07 -14.95 5.19
C PHE A 43 -7.86 -15.79 5.60
N LEU A 44 -7.48 -15.72 6.88
CA LEU A 44 -6.32 -16.47 7.37
C LEU A 44 -6.54 -17.99 7.31
N GLY A 45 -7.79 -18.45 7.38
CA GLY A 45 -8.11 -19.86 7.25
C GLY A 45 -7.91 -20.42 5.85
N ASN A 46 -8.14 -19.60 4.81
CA ASN A 46 -7.86 -19.96 3.42
C ASN A 46 -7.77 -18.67 2.61
N GLU A 47 -6.57 -18.13 2.50
CA GLU A 47 -6.34 -16.84 1.85
C GLU A 47 -6.77 -16.84 0.39
N GLN A 48 -6.43 -17.87 -0.36
CA GLN A 48 -6.78 -17.93 -1.78
C GLN A 48 -8.29 -17.94 -1.97
N ALA A 49 -9.00 -18.75 -1.20
CA ALA A 49 -10.45 -18.84 -1.32
C ALA A 49 -11.13 -17.51 -0.99
N TYR A 50 -10.66 -16.83 0.06
CA TYR A 50 -11.23 -15.54 0.44
C TYR A 50 -10.94 -14.47 -0.62
N VAL A 51 -9.71 -14.41 -1.10
CA VAL A 51 -9.31 -13.45 -2.15
C VAL A 51 -10.11 -13.71 -3.44
N ASP A 52 -10.41 -14.96 -3.76
CA ASP A 52 -11.16 -15.32 -4.96
C ASP A 52 -12.62 -14.83 -4.92
N GLU A 53 -13.13 -14.44 -3.74
CA GLU A 53 -14.46 -13.83 -3.64
C GLU A 53 -14.48 -12.37 -4.14
N TRP A 54 -13.30 -11.78 -4.39
CA TRP A 54 -13.16 -10.38 -4.79
C TRP A 54 -12.67 -10.28 -6.23
N PRO A 55 -13.19 -9.33 -7.02
CA PRO A 55 -12.78 -9.18 -8.43
C PRO A 55 -11.44 -8.44 -8.53
N LEU A 56 -10.40 -9.00 -7.94
CA LEU A 56 -9.05 -8.45 -8.00
C LEU A 56 -8.39 -8.79 -9.33
N THR A 57 -7.53 -7.90 -9.81
CA THR A 57 -6.66 -8.23 -10.94
C THR A 57 -5.63 -9.26 -10.50
N ALA A 58 -4.98 -9.91 -11.47
CA ALA A 58 -3.93 -10.88 -11.17
C ALA A 58 -2.79 -10.26 -10.34
N LEU A 59 -2.41 -9.01 -10.65
CA LEU A 59 -1.36 -8.32 -9.91
C LEU A 59 -1.80 -7.95 -8.49
N GLN A 60 -3.03 -7.49 -8.33
CA GLN A 60 -3.57 -7.19 -7.00
C GLN A 60 -3.63 -8.46 -6.14
N ARG A 61 -4.10 -9.55 -6.72
CA ARG A 61 -4.16 -10.85 -6.04
C ARG A 61 -2.78 -11.29 -5.58
N ARG A 62 -1.80 -11.21 -6.46
CA ARG A 62 -0.42 -11.57 -6.12
C ARG A 62 0.12 -10.67 -5.00
N GLY A 63 -0.13 -9.37 -5.10
CA GLY A 63 0.32 -8.43 -4.08
C GLY A 63 -0.21 -8.78 -2.69
N VAL A 64 -1.48 -9.14 -2.61
CA VAL A 64 -2.10 -9.54 -1.34
C VAL A 64 -1.52 -10.86 -0.83
N LEU A 65 -1.51 -11.88 -1.66
CA LEU A 65 -1.10 -13.22 -1.23
C LEU A 65 0.38 -13.29 -0.85
N GLU A 66 1.22 -12.52 -1.50
CA GLU A 66 2.65 -12.45 -1.20
C GLU A 66 2.99 -11.35 -0.20
N ARG A 67 2.01 -10.57 0.25
CA ARG A 67 2.24 -9.40 1.11
C ARG A 67 3.23 -8.43 0.48
N ASP A 68 3.18 -8.30 -0.84
CA ASP A 68 3.98 -7.33 -1.58
C ASP A 68 3.23 -6.00 -1.61
N TYR A 69 3.41 -5.22 -0.53
CA TYR A 69 2.67 -3.99 -0.36
C TYR A 69 3.05 -2.90 -1.35
N ASN A 70 4.30 -2.89 -1.81
CA ASN A 70 4.70 -1.96 -2.86
C ASN A 70 3.92 -2.24 -4.15
N LEU A 71 3.76 -3.50 -4.50
CA LEU A 71 2.92 -3.89 -5.64
C LEU A 71 1.47 -3.47 -5.42
N CYS A 72 0.94 -3.68 -4.21
CA CYS A 72 -0.43 -3.26 -3.90
C CYS A 72 -0.62 -1.75 -4.12
N ILE A 73 0.35 -0.94 -3.71
CA ILE A 73 0.28 0.52 -3.92
C ILE A 73 0.34 0.86 -5.40
N GLU A 74 1.20 0.22 -6.16
CA GLU A 74 1.27 0.41 -7.61
C GLU A 74 -0.04 0.06 -8.30
N GLU A 75 -0.78 -0.90 -7.76
CA GLU A 75 -2.03 -1.38 -8.33
C GLU A 75 -3.27 -0.73 -7.71
N GLY A 76 -3.12 0.44 -7.10
CA GLY A 76 -4.24 1.23 -6.63
C GLY A 76 -4.60 1.05 -5.16
N GLY A 77 -3.78 0.33 -4.40
CA GLY A 77 -3.98 0.20 -2.96
C GLY A 77 -3.68 1.51 -2.25
N ASN A 78 -4.56 1.87 -1.31
CA ASN A 78 -4.36 3.02 -0.44
C ASN A 78 -3.77 2.54 0.87
N ILE A 79 -2.73 3.21 1.36
CA ILE A 79 -2.00 2.76 2.56
C ILE A 79 -2.92 2.66 3.79
N TYR A 80 -3.90 3.54 3.92
CA TYR A 80 -4.86 3.48 5.01
C TYR A 80 -5.64 2.17 5.00
N PHE A 81 -6.11 1.75 3.82
CA PHE A 81 -6.84 0.50 3.69
C PHE A 81 -5.92 -0.71 3.81
N LEU A 82 -4.72 -0.63 3.22
CA LEU A 82 -3.74 -1.71 3.33
C LEU A 82 -3.34 -1.98 4.78
N SER A 83 -3.41 -0.97 5.65
CA SER A 83 -3.08 -1.16 7.06
C SER A 83 -3.98 -2.19 7.73
N LYS A 84 -5.17 -2.44 7.21
CA LYS A 84 -6.07 -3.48 7.72
C LYS A 84 -5.48 -4.87 7.47
N LEU A 85 -4.77 -5.04 6.36
CA LEU A 85 -4.07 -6.29 6.07
C LEU A 85 -2.83 -6.44 6.96
N PHE A 86 -2.08 -5.36 7.21
CA PHE A 86 -0.97 -5.38 8.17
C PHE A 86 -1.46 -5.87 9.53
N TYR A 87 -2.55 -5.27 10.01
CA TYR A 87 -3.13 -5.61 11.30
C TYR A 87 -3.60 -7.07 11.36
N THR A 88 -4.13 -7.59 10.25
CA THR A 88 -4.56 -8.97 10.15
C THR A 88 -3.41 -9.94 10.43
N ASP A 89 -2.20 -9.59 9.97
CA ASP A 89 -0.99 -10.37 10.22
C ASP A 89 -0.34 -10.04 11.58
N GLU A 90 -0.98 -9.19 12.37
CA GLU A 90 -0.46 -8.71 13.66
C GLU A 90 0.86 -7.96 13.53
N HIS A 91 1.07 -7.29 12.39
CA HIS A 91 2.24 -6.45 12.15
C HIS A 91 1.89 -4.99 12.38
N SER A 92 2.76 -4.27 13.10
CA SER A 92 2.57 -2.83 13.29
C SER A 92 2.74 -2.09 11.96
N PHE A 93 2.14 -0.90 11.89
CA PHE A 93 2.30 -0.02 10.73
C PHE A 93 3.79 0.28 10.51
N GLU A 94 4.49 0.67 11.56
CA GLU A 94 5.92 1.00 11.49
C GLU A 94 6.76 -0.15 10.95
N ARG A 95 6.53 -1.36 11.46
CA ARG A 95 7.25 -2.55 11.00
C ARG A 95 7.04 -2.81 9.51
N THR A 96 5.80 -2.67 9.06
CA THR A 96 5.47 -2.97 7.66
C THR A 96 6.01 -1.91 6.72
N VAL A 97 5.83 -0.62 7.05
CA VAL A 97 6.34 0.45 6.17
C VAL A 97 7.87 0.48 6.15
N SER A 98 8.52 0.13 7.27
CA SER A 98 9.99 0.05 7.28
C SER A 98 10.48 -1.01 6.29
N LYS A 99 9.81 -2.16 6.26
CA LYS A 99 10.12 -3.23 5.31
C LYS A 99 9.90 -2.79 3.86
N MET A 100 8.82 -2.03 3.61
CA MET A 100 8.52 -1.54 2.26
C MET A 100 9.61 -0.63 1.70
N VAL A 101 10.31 0.09 2.56
CA VAL A 101 11.40 0.98 2.15
C VAL A 101 12.79 0.36 2.38
N GLY A 102 12.84 -0.93 2.71
CA GLY A 102 14.10 -1.67 2.85
C GLY A 102 14.88 -1.35 4.10
N MET A 103 14.22 -0.93 5.18
CA MET A 103 14.86 -0.59 6.45
C MET A 103 14.41 -1.52 7.57
N THR A 104 15.21 -1.58 8.66
CA THR A 104 14.73 -2.18 9.90
C THR A 104 13.79 -1.19 10.59
N PRO A 105 12.88 -1.68 11.47
CA PRO A 105 12.01 -0.76 12.21
C PRO A 105 12.78 0.28 13.02
N GLU A 106 13.90 -0.11 13.61
CA GLU A 106 14.75 0.78 14.40
C GLU A 106 15.35 1.90 13.54
N THR A 107 15.91 1.53 12.39
CA THR A 107 16.51 2.49 11.45
C THR A 107 15.45 3.43 10.89
N TYR A 108 14.27 2.89 10.57
CA TYR A 108 13.14 3.68 10.06
C TYR A 108 12.69 4.70 11.11
N ARG A 109 12.52 4.26 12.35
CA ARG A 109 12.10 5.14 13.45
C ARG A 109 13.10 6.26 13.66
N GLU A 110 14.40 5.94 13.68
CA GLU A 110 15.46 6.93 13.84
C GLU A 110 15.41 7.96 12.72
N MET A 111 15.28 7.51 11.48
CA MET A 111 15.15 8.41 10.33
C MET A 111 13.95 9.36 10.50
N MET A 112 12.81 8.83 10.90
CA MET A 112 11.60 9.64 11.07
C MET A 112 11.73 10.64 12.21
N LEU A 113 12.39 10.26 13.31
CA LEU A 113 12.62 11.16 14.44
C LEU A 113 13.60 12.29 14.07
N ASN A 114 14.46 12.06 13.09
CA ASN A 114 15.43 13.04 12.62
C ASN A 114 14.91 13.87 11.43
N GLY A 115 13.61 13.93 11.23
CA GLY A 115 13.00 14.78 10.21
C GLY A 115 12.57 14.07 8.94
N GLY A 116 12.75 12.76 8.89
CA GLY A 116 12.29 11.95 7.77
C GLY A 116 13.37 11.75 6.72
N ARG A 117 12.93 11.29 5.55
CA ARG A 117 13.83 10.96 4.46
C ARG A 117 14.48 12.23 3.89
N SER A 118 15.75 12.09 3.46
CA SER A 118 16.44 13.20 2.80
C SER A 118 15.68 13.65 1.56
N ILE A 119 15.64 14.97 1.37
CA ILE A 119 15.04 15.57 0.17
C ILE A 119 16.06 15.63 -0.99
N GLU A 120 17.29 15.20 -0.75
CA GLU A 120 18.33 15.21 -1.78
C GLU A 120 17.90 14.32 -2.96
N GLY A 121 18.00 14.87 -4.15
CA GLY A 121 17.56 14.18 -5.36
C GLY A 121 16.09 14.39 -5.71
N ASN A 122 15.30 14.96 -4.81
CA ASN A 122 13.93 15.31 -5.13
C ASN A 122 13.89 16.57 -5.99
N ARG A 123 12.88 16.63 -6.83
CA ARG A 123 12.67 17.77 -7.71
C ARG A 123 11.51 18.62 -7.19
N SER A 124 11.71 19.93 -7.14
CA SER A 124 10.62 20.84 -6.81
C SER A 124 9.74 21.08 -8.03
N LYS A 125 8.47 21.40 -7.78
CA LYS A 125 7.53 21.68 -8.87
C LYS A 125 8.04 22.86 -9.70
N GLY A 126 8.09 22.66 -11.02
CA GLY A 126 8.56 23.69 -11.95
C GLY A 126 10.03 23.61 -12.30
N GLU A 127 10.79 22.73 -11.64
CA GLU A 127 12.19 22.48 -11.99
C GLU A 127 12.26 21.47 -13.15
N PRO A 128 13.22 21.66 -14.07
CA PRO A 128 13.43 20.68 -15.15
C PRO A 128 13.91 19.32 -14.68
#